data_8a8169d6329677dfea447eeab6efb2e0
#
_entry.id   8a8169d6329677dfea447eeab6efb2e0
#
_cell.length_a   1.000
_cell.length_b   1.000
_cell.length_c   1.000
_cell.angle_alpha   90.00
_cell.angle_beta   90.00
_cell.angle_gamma   90.00
#
_symmetry.space_group_name_H-M   'P 1'
#
loop_
_entity.id
_entity.type
_entity.pdbx_description
1 polymer ?
#
loop_
_entity_poly.entity_id
_entity_poly.type
_entity_poly.pdbx_seq_one_letter_code
_entity_poly.pdbx_strand_id
1 'polypeptide(L)'
;MIESGIIDVFDSEGIEYTIEQIDSLKDWWIPRGIYGGEEKAFAPSEETPIDFYTVGAATYLDRAMVYDMIKEETEPVMREWFEWTYETLLWHLWQEIGPCRFSAELAPPGFHVFSKKPGEPYKVASKEYLERPVATIHYDEQQHSHKKLWDDYISQGANIDLDNCLSFTLCLSAPKNGCGLSTWGEDSVKCYDLNDDYSDHVKSLEYGGYGPPDAVIPYVPGKLFYFIGPLKHQMSPGFNLGEDDRRITIQGHGVKVNDCWELYF
;
A
#
# COMPACT_ATOMS: atom_id res chain seq x y z
N MET A 1 13.69 -11.25 -14.25
CA MET A 1 14.40 -10.40 -13.24
C MET A 1 13.45 -9.27 -12.90
N ILE A 2 13.14 -9.11 -11.61
CA ILE A 2 12.26 -8.03 -11.15
C ILE A 2 13.04 -6.71 -11.21
N GLU A 3 12.45 -5.72 -11.85
CA GLU A 3 12.93 -4.34 -11.79
C GLU A 3 12.38 -3.70 -10.53
N SER A 4 13.22 -3.02 -9.76
CA SER A 4 12.79 -2.37 -8.51
C SER A 4 13.72 -1.21 -8.16
N GLY A 5 13.19 -0.25 -7.43
CA GLY A 5 13.97 0.90 -6.99
C GLY A 5 13.36 1.63 -5.80
N ILE A 6 14.12 2.62 -5.31
CA ILE A 6 13.69 3.54 -4.28
C ILE A 6 13.91 4.95 -4.77
N ILE A 7 12.88 5.77 -4.61
CA ILE A 7 12.84 7.16 -5.07
C ILE A 7 12.62 8.08 -3.85
N ASP A 8 13.36 9.17 -3.75
CA ASP A 8 13.06 10.26 -2.83
C ASP A 8 11.92 11.11 -3.44
N VAL A 9 10.74 11.11 -2.81
CA VAL A 9 9.54 11.80 -3.32
C VAL A 9 9.21 13.03 -2.49
N PHE A 10 9.21 12.90 -1.16
CA PHE A 10 8.86 14.00 -0.26
C PHE A 10 10.00 14.31 0.70
N ASP A 11 10.20 15.57 0.95
CA ASP A 11 10.93 16.06 2.13
C ASP A 11 10.00 16.11 3.36
N SER A 12 10.52 16.61 4.48
CA SER A 12 9.77 16.71 5.73
C SER A 12 8.52 17.60 5.63
N GLU A 13 8.56 18.66 4.83
CA GLU A 13 7.42 19.57 4.66
C GLU A 13 6.31 18.91 3.84
N GLY A 14 6.67 18.19 2.78
CA GLY A 14 5.72 17.44 1.96
C GLY A 14 5.07 16.27 2.72
N ILE A 15 5.85 15.60 3.58
CA ILE A 15 5.33 14.54 4.46
C ILE A 15 4.31 15.14 5.45
N GLU A 16 4.68 16.20 6.16
CA GLU A 16 3.82 16.84 7.16
C GLU A 16 2.52 17.35 6.52
N TYR A 17 2.63 18.05 5.39
CA TYR A 17 1.48 18.51 4.62
C TYR A 17 0.52 17.36 4.27
N THR A 18 1.04 16.26 3.72
CA THR A 18 0.20 15.13 3.30
C THR A 18 -0.46 14.44 4.51
N ILE A 19 0.26 14.29 5.63
CA ILE A 19 -0.29 13.71 6.86
C ILE A 19 -1.40 14.59 7.44
N GLU A 20 -1.24 15.91 7.45
CA GLU A 20 -2.29 16.84 7.90
C GLU A 20 -3.57 16.72 7.07
N GLN A 21 -3.45 16.54 5.74
CA GLN A 21 -4.61 16.29 4.88
C GLN A 21 -5.30 14.95 5.26
N ILE A 22 -4.52 13.87 5.45
CA ILE A 22 -5.05 12.56 5.85
C ILE A 22 -5.79 12.69 7.19
N ASP A 23 -5.19 13.34 8.19
CA ASP A 23 -5.78 13.51 9.52
C ASP A 23 -7.05 14.38 9.50
N SER A 24 -7.09 15.37 8.60
CA SER A 24 -8.29 16.22 8.38
C SER A 24 -9.45 15.42 7.77
N LEU A 25 -9.14 14.37 7.01
CA LEU A 25 -10.12 13.48 6.37
C LEU A 25 -10.47 12.25 7.23
N LYS A 26 -10.31 12.29 8.55
CA LYS A 26 -10.55 11.14 9.44
C LYS A 26 -11.95 10.51 9.32
N ASP A 27 -12.95 11.29 8.93
CA ASP A 27 -14.31 10.79 8.72
C ASP A 27 -14.44 9.94 7.44
N TRP A 28 -13.45 10.03 6.54
CA TRP A 28 -13.32 9.23 5.32
C TRP A 28 -12.42 8.00 5.52
N TRP A 29 -11.92 7.76 6.73
CA TRP A 29 -11.12 6.58 7.03
C TRP A 29 -12.01 5.35 7.11
N ILE A 30 -11.91 4.47 6.12
CA ILE A 30 -12.69 3.24 6.01
C ILE A 30 -12.02 2.17 6.88
N PRO A 31 -12.65 1.67 7.95
CA PRO A 31 -12.05 0.67 8.82
C PRO A 31 -11.85 -0.64 8.07
N ARG A 32 -10.70 -1.28 8.32
CA ARG A 32 -10.35 -2.58 7.77
C ARG A 32 -10.56 -3.67 8.80
N GLY A 33 -11.22 -4.77 8.39
CA GLY A 33 -11.38 -5.95 9.23
C GLY A 33 -10.10 -6.80 9.30
N ILE A 34 -9.98 -7.61 10.36
CA ILE A 34 -9.00 -8.69 10.38
C ILE A 34 -9.53 -9.79 9.46
N TYR A 35 -8.77 -10.17 8.44
CA TYR A 35 -9.14 -11.29 7.58
C TYR A 35 -9.12 -12.60 8.38
N GLY A 36 -10.29 -13.14 8.62
CA GLY A 36 -10.48 -14.38 9.37
C GLY A 36 -11.87 -14.97 9.15
N GLY A 37 -12.24 -15.29 7.89
CA GLY A 37 -13.49 -15.95 7.56
C GLY A 37 -14.25 -15.25 6.42
N GLU A 38 -14.69 -16.05 5.48
CA GLU A 38 -15.17 -15.69 4.14
C GLU A 38 -16.37 -14.74 4.05
N GLU A 39 -17.05 -14.39 5.15
CA GLU A 39 -18.31 -13.64 5.10
C GLU A 39 -18.33 -12.29 5.85
N LYS A 40 -17.29 -11.91 6.60
CA LYS A 40 -17.30 -10.71 7.44
C LYS A 40 -16.38 -9.58 7.01
N ALA A 41 -15.76 -9.67 5.85
CA ALA A 41 -14.71 -8.75 5.44
C ALA A 41 -15.18 -7.30 5.17
N PHE A 42 -16.48 -7.04 5.07
CA PHE A 42 -17.00 -5.77 4.53
C PHE A 42 -18.28 -5.23 5.16
N ALA A 43 -18.62 -5.64 6.36
CA ALA A 43 -19.45 -4.76 7.16
C ALA A 43 -18.50 -3.71 7.75
N PRO A 44 -18.73 -2.41 7.56
CA PRO A 44 -18.16 -1.39 8.42
C PRO A 44 -18.75 -1.62 9.81
N SER A 45 -18.23 -2.62 10.52
CA SER A 45 -18.56 -2.75 11.93
C SER A 45 -17.72 -1.71 12.63
N GLU A 46 -18.37 -0.79 13.33
CA GLU A 46 -17.74 0.14 14.28
C GLU A 46 -16.83 -0.58 15.31
N GLU A 47 -16.78 -1.89 15.27
CA GLU A 47 -16.12 -2.81 16.19
C GLU A 47 -14.90 -3.53 15.62
N THR A 48 -14.18 -2.96 14.62
CA THR A 48 -12.86 -3.53 14.30
C THR A 48 -11.93 -3.33 15.51
N PRO A 49 -11.34 -4.42 16.05
CA PRO A 49 -10.52 -4.33 17.27
C PRO A 49 -9.17 -3.67 17.03
N ILE A 50 -8.89 -3.23 15.82
CA ILE A 50 -7.60 -2.67 15.38
C ILE A 50 -7.78 -1.33 14.70
N ASP A 51 -6.74 -0.49 14.80
CA ASP A 51 -6.63 0.79 14.11
C ASP A 51 -5.93 0.61 12.77
N PHE A 52 -6.67 0.03 11.84
CA PHE A 52 -6.27 -0.06 10.45
C PHE A 52 -7.38 0.46 9.54
N TYR A 53 -7.04 1.43 8.72
CA TYR A 53 -7.98 2.11 7.83
C TYR A 53 -7.39 2.23 6.42
N THR A 54 -8.28 2.40 5.46
CA THR A 54 -7.97 2.81 4.09
C THR A 54 -8.65 4.13 3.81
N VAL A 55 -7.96 5.06 3.15
CA VAL A 55 -8.54 6.27 2.58
C VAL A 55 -8.47 6.15 1.06
N GLY A 56 -9.61 6.15 0.40
CA GLY A 56 -9.75 5.81 -1.02
C GLY A 56 -10.27 4.39 -1.25
N ALA A 57 -10.52 4.04 -2.51
CA ALA A 57 -11.08 2.76 -2.93
C ALA A 57 -9.96 1.80 -3.36
N ALA A 58 -9.67 0.80 -2.54
CA ALA A 58 -8.63 -0.19 -2.85
C ALA A 58 -9.19 -1.36 -3.67
N THR A 59 -8.44 -1.81 -4.66
CA THR A 59 -8.83 -2.89 -5.59
C THR A 59 -9.08 -4.24 -4.91
N TYR A 60 -8.40 -4.51 -3.79
CA TYR A 60 -8.60 -5.74 -3.00
C TYR A 60 -9.74 -5.64 -1.98
N LEU A 61 -10.58 -4.66 -2.05
CA LEU A 61 -11.87 -4.63 -1.37
C LEU A 61 -12.87 -5.58 -2.05
N ASP A 62 -12.44 -6.68 -2.49
CA ASP A 62 -13.02 -7.99 -2.90
C ASP A 62 -14.39 -8.03 -3.57
N ARG A 63 -15.08 -6.93 -3.77
CA ARG A 63 -16.37 -6.94 -4.46
C ARG A 63 -16.46 -5.72 -5.37
N ALA A 64 -16.59 -5.95 -6.64
CA ALA A 64 -16.76 -4.92 -7.65
C ALA A 64 -17.79 -3.85 -7.23
N MET A 65 -18.91 -4.27 -6.63
CA MET A 65 -19.95 -3.35 -6.14
C MET A 65 -19.46 -2.42 -5.01
N VAL A 66 -18.67 -2.94 -4.08
CA VAL A 66 -18.16 -2.14 -2.96
C VAL A 66 -17.07 -1.20 -3.45
N TYR A 67 -16.21 -1.67 -4.33
CA TYR A 67 -15.16 -0.86 -4.93
C TYR A 67 -15.74 0.32 -5.71
N ASP A 68 -16.67 0.07 -6.61
CA ASP A 68 -17.27 1.13 -7.44
C ASP A 68 -18.01 2.17 -6.59
N MET A 69 -18.76 1.74 -5.58
CA MET A 69 -19.44 2.64 -4.66
C MET A 69 -18.45 3.51 -3.86
N ILE A 70 -17.42 2.90 -3.29
CA ILE A 70 -16.41 3.63 -2.52
C ILE A 70 -15.62 4.56 -3.45
N LYS A 71 -15.27 4.13 -4.64
CA LYS A 71 -14.61 4.97 -5.64
C LYS A 71 -15.47 6.20 -5.96
N GLU A 72 -16.74 6.01 -6.29
CA GLU A 72 -17.66 7.09 -6.63
C GLU A 72 -17.76 8.13 -5.52
N GLU A 73 -17.78 7.69 -4.26
CA GLU A 73 -17.84 8.57 -3.10
C GLU A 73 -16.49 9.25 -2.79
N THR A 74 -15.38 8.50 -2.87
CA THR A 74 -14.10 9.00 -2.36
C THR A 74 -13.24 9.68 -3.41
N GLU A 75 -13.33 9.32 -4.69
CA GLU A 75 -12.45 9.84 -5.74
C GLU A 75 -12.48 11.38 -5.86
N PRO A 76 -13.64 12.06 -5.83
CA PRO A 76 -13.66 13.52 -5.88
C PRO A 76 -12.88 14.16 -4.71
N VAL A 77 -13.06 13.61 -3.50
CA VAL A 77 -12.38 14.09 -2.29
C VAL A 77 -10.87 13.83 -2.40
N MET A 78 -10.48 12.62 -2.84
CA MET A 78 -9.08 12.26 -3.00
C MET A 78 -8.37 13.17 -4.00
N ARG A 79 -8.99 13.44 -5.15
CA ARG A 79 -8.41 14.30 -6.18
C ARG A 79 -8.31 15.75 -5.74
N GLU A 80 -9.27 16.28 -5.01
CA GLU A 80 -9.26 17.64 -4.50
C GLU A 80 -8.22 17.84 -3.39
N TRP A 81 -8.25 16.97 -2.37
CA TRP A 81 -7.40 17.12 -1.20
C TRP A 81 -5.93 16.76 -1.44
N PHE A 82 -5.67 15.78 -2.31
CA PHE A 82 -4.33 15.26 -2.57
C PHE A 82 -3.78 15.63 -3.95
N GLU A 83 -4.31 16.70 -4.60
CA GLU A 83 -3.86 17.14 -5.92
C GLU A 83 -2.33 17.30 -5.96
N TRP A 84 -1.77 18.11 -5.06
CA TRP A 84 -0.32 18.33 -4.98
C TRP A 84 0.46 17.03 -4.70
N THR A 85 -0.03 16.20 -3.78
CA THR A 85 0.57 14.90 -3.44
C THR A 85 0.64 13.99 -4.67
N TYR A 86 -0.45 13.94 -5.44
CA TYR A 86 -0.54 13.11 -6.64
C TYR A 86 0.30 13.64 -7.79
N GLU A 87 0.34 14.95 -8.00
CA GLU A 87 1.18 15.56 -9.04
C GLU A 87 2.67 15.31 -8.75
N THR A 88 3.08 15.46 -7.50
CA THR A 88 4.45 15.18 -7.06
C THR A 88 4.81 13.71 -7.24
N LEU A 89 3.92 12.81 -6.80
CA LEU A 89 4.09 11.36 -6.99
C LEU A 89 4.25 10.99 -8.47
N LEU A 90 3.35 11.47 -9.33
CA LEU A 90 3.41 11.24 -10.78
C LEU A 90 4.70 11.75 -11.39
N TRP A 91 5.15 12.95 -11.00
CA TRP A 91 6.36 13.54 -11.53
C TRP A 91 7.60 12.67 -11.22
N HIS A 92 7.73 12.19 -9.98
CA HIS A 92 8.84 11.34 -9.59
C HIS A 92 8.79 9.96 -10.26
N LEU A 93 7.63 9.34 -10.32
CA LEU A 93 7.46 8.07 -11.03
C LEU A 93 7.79 8.22 -12.52
N TRP A 94 7.32 9.30 -13.16
CA TRP A 94 7.64 9.57 -14.57
C TRP A 94 9.14 9.66 -14.82
N GLN A 95 9.89 10.33 -13.95
CA GLN A 95 11.35 10.45 -14.11
C GLN A 95 12.05 9.10 -14.00
N GLU A 96 11.52 8.19 -13.20
CA GLU A 96 12.15 6.91 -12.89
C GLU A 96 11.75 5.79 -13.85
N ILE A 97 10.45 5.60 -14.06
CA ILE A 97 9.92 4.45 -14.81
C ILE A 97 9.31 4.84 -16.16
N GLY A 98 9.35 6.12 -16.53
CA GLY A 98 8.81 6.66 -17.78
C GLY A 98 7.34 7.07 -17.68
N PRO A 99 6.66 7.29 -18.82
CA PRO A 99 5.33 7.87 -18.86
C PRO A 99 4.33 7.15 -17.98
N CYS A 100 3.67 7.91 -17.10
CA CYS A 100 2.61 7.41 -16.23
C CYS A 100 1.50 8.45 -16.06
N ARG A 101 0.30 7.96 -15.75
CA ARG A 101 -0.89 8.75 -15.43
C ARG A 101 -1.80 7.97 -14.50
N PHE A 102 -2.68 8.65 -13.80
CA PHE A 102 -3.76 7.96 -13.08
C PHE A 102 -4.79 7.46 -14.07
N SER A 103 -5.29 6.24 -13.83
CA SER A 103 -6.39 5.69 -14.61
C SER A 103 -7.61 6.62 -14.55
N ALA A 104 -8.30 6.75 -15.68
CA ALA A 104 -9.58 7.45 -15.73
C ALA A 104 -10.74 6.58 -15.22
N GLU A 105 -10.55 5.26 -15.27
CA GLU A 105 -11.60 4.27 -14.96
C GLU A 105 -11.49 3.71 -13.55
N LEU A 106 -10.29 3.78 -12.93
CA LEU A 106 -10.02 3.22 -11.61
C LEU A 106 -9.70 4.33 -10.60
N ALA A 107 -9.85 4.02 -9.32
CA ALA A 107 -9.54 4.96 -8.25
C ALA A 107 -8.04 5.33 -8.24
N PRO A 108 -7.69 6.58 -7.91
CA PRO A 108 -6.30 6.96 -7.74
C PRO A 108 -5.68 6.22 -6.55
N PRO A 109 -4.33 6.14 -6.47
CA PRO A 109 -3.63 5.56 -5.33
C PRO A 109 -4.17 6.06 -4.00
N GLY A 110 -4.38 5.16 -3.06
CA GLY A 110 -4.96 5.49 -1.77
C GLY A 110 -4.00 5.31 -0.61
N PHE A 111 -4.50 5.52 0.60
CA PHE A 111 -3.69 5.48 1.81
C PHE A 111 -4.06 4.29 2.69
N HIS A 112 -3.03 3.61 3.18
CA HIS A 112 -3.13 2.70 4.31
C HIS A 112 -2.68 3.41 5.58
N VAL A 113 -3.59 3.47 6.55
CA VAL A 113 -3.39 4.17 7.81
C VAL A 113 -3.48 3.18 8.97
N PHE A 114 -2.35 2.81 9.52
CA PHE A 114 -2.24 2.06 10.77
C PHE A 114 -1.96 3.06 11.89
N SER A 115 -3.02 3.61 12.45
CA SER A 115 -2.99 4.63 13.48
C SER A 115 -4.37 4.79 14.10
N LYS A 116 -4.42 5.17 15.37
CA LYS A 116 -5.67 5.68 15.95
C LYS A 116 -6.17 6.89 15.16
N LYS A 117 -7.50 7.07 15.12
CA LYS A 117 -8.05 8.31 14.58
C LYS A 117 -7.64 9.51 15.43
N PRO A 118 -7.40 10.67 14.82
CA PRO A 118 -7.10 11.90 15.58
C PRO A 118 -8.13 12.19 16.66
N GLY A 119 -7.65 12.31 17.91
CA GLY A 119 -8.50 12.57 19.08
C GLY A 119 -9.10 11.32 19.73
N GLU A 120 -8.88 10.13 19.21
CA GLU A 120 -9.33 8.87 19.79
C GLU A 120 -8.20 8.10 20.49
N PRO A 121 -8.48 7.25 21.50
CA PRO A 121 -7.50 6.36 22.06
C PRO A 121 -7.18 5.21 21.09
N TYR A 122 -6.01 4.59 21.24
CA TYR A 122 -5.71 3.34 20.51
C TYR A 122 -6.67 2.22 20.90
N LYS A 123 -7.09 1.45 19.91
CA LYS A 123 -7.78 0.18 20.13
C LYS A 123 -6.80 -0.85 20.70
N VAL A 124 -7.27 -1.65 21.65
CA VAL A 124 -6.43 -2.53 22.47
C VAL A 124 -5.56 -3.50 21.66
N ALA A 125 -6.08 -4.01 20.55
CA ALA A 125 -5.39 -5.00 19.73
C ALA A 125 -4.46 -4.41 18.65
N SER A 126 -4.43 -3.08 18.45
CA SER A 126 -3.72 -2.46 17.32
C SER A 126 -2.21 -2.70 17.37
N LYS A 127 -1.61 -2.50 18.53
CA LYS A 127 -0.18 -2.69 18.72
C LYS A 127 0.23 -4.14 18.48
N GLU A 128 -0.45 -5.08 19.13
CA GLU A 128 -0.19 -6.51 18.99
C GLU A 128 -0.38 -6.97 17.54
N TYR A 129 -1.37 -6.42 16.84
CA TYR A 129 -1.59 -6.71 15.43
C TYR A 129 -0.42 -6.27 14.55
N LEU A 130 0.12 -5.06 14.76
CA LEU A 130 1.24 -4.54 13.98
C LEU A 130 2.59 -5.21 14.31
N GLU A 131 2.74 -5.79 15.50
CA GLU A 131 3.96 -6.51 15.91
C GLU A 131 4.00 -7.96 15.38
N ARG A 132 3.02 -8.39 14.60
CA ARG A 132 2.96 -9.69 13.91
C ARG A 132 3.01 -9.51 12.39
N PRO A 133 3.35 -10.57 11.64
CA PRO A 133 3.15 -10.57 10.20
C PRO A 133 1.67 -10.36 9.89
N VAL A 134 1.32 -9.22 9.29
CA VAL A 134 -0.04 -8.90 8.86
C VAL A 134 -0.17 -9.13 7.38
N ALA A 135 -1.36 -9.45 6.93
CA ALA A 135 -1.65 -9.95 5.59
C ALA A 135 -1.05 -11.35 5.33
N THR A 136 -1.35 -11.92 4.22
CA THR A 136 -0.74 -13.17 3.74
C THR A 136 0.52 -12.86 2.94
N ILE A 137 1.43 -13.83 2.82
CA ILE A 137 2.51 -13.75 1.82
C ILE A 137 1.85 -13.96 0.45
N HIS A 138 2.01 -12.99 -0.47
CA HIS A 138 1.32 -12.98 -1.75
C HIS A 138 2.15 -12.34 -2.86
N TYR A 139 1.65 -12.42 -4.07
CA TYR A 139 2.01 -11.57 -5.21
C TYR A 139 0.89 -10.55 -5.42
N ASP A 140 1.23 -9.37 -5.91
CA ASP A 140 0.24 -8.42 -6.36
C ASP A 140 -0.38 -8.89 -7.67
N GLU A 141 -1.69 -9.17 -7.63
CA GLU A 141 -2.48 -9.66 -8.76
C GLU A 141 -3.73 -8.79 -8.98
N GLN A 142 -3.70 -7.54 -8.53
CA GLN A 142 -4.84 -6.62 -8.56
C GLN A 142 -5.33 -6.32 -9.98
N GLN A 143 -4.45 -6.41 -10.97
CA GLN A 143 -4.83 -6.28 -12.39
C GLN A 143 -5.91 -7.30 -12.80
N HIS A 144 -5.95 -8.47 -12.18
CA HIS A 144 -6.96 -9.49 -12.49
C HIS A 144 -8.36 -9.12 -11.96
N SER A 145 -8.45 -8.28 -10.94
CA SER A 145 -9.73 -7.76 -10.44
C SER A 145 -10.43 -6.86 -11.46
N HIS A 146 -9.66 -6.26 -12.38
CA HIS A 146 -10.15 -5.37 -13.43
C HIS A 146 -10.00 -5.97 -14.84
N LYS A 147 -9.98 -7.31 -14.93
CA LYS A 147 -9.78 -8.02 -16.21
C LYS A 147 -10.70 -7.53 -17.33
N LYS A 148 -11.96 -7.24 -17.02
CA LYS A 148 -12.90 -6.75 -18.03
C LYS A 148 -12.46 -5.42 -18.64
N LEU A 149 -11.96 -4.49 -17.84
CA LEU A 149 -11.44 -3.21 -18.32
C LEU A 149 -10.25 -3.42 -19.27
N TRP A 150 -9.33 -4.27 -18.89
CA TRP A 150 -8.16 -4.56 -19.73
C TRP A 150 -8.52 -5.30 -21.01
N ASP A 151 -9.46 -6.25 -20.95
CA ASP A 151 -10.00 -6.93 -22.14
C ASP A 151 -10.68 -5.93 -23.09
N ASP A 152 -11.41 -4.95 -22.57
CA ASP A 152 -12.04 -3.89 -23.38
C ASP A 152 -10.98 -3.00 -24.06
N TYR A 153 -9.90 -2.63 -23.38
CA TYR A 153 -8.79 -1.88 -23.97
C TYR A 153 -8.07 -2.69 -25.06
N ILE A 154 -7.79 -3.98 -24.80
CA ILE A 154 -7.19 -4.89 -25.77
C ILE A 154 -8.09 -5.00 -27.02
N SER A 155 -9.40 -5.12 -26.84
CA SER A 155 -10.36 -5.18 -27.96
C SER A 155 -10.36 -3.91 -28.83
N GLN A 156 -9.97 -2.77 -28.25
CA GLN A 156 -9.80 -1.49 -28.93
C GLN A 156 -8.40 -1.32 -29.52
N GLY A 157 -7.55 -2.32 -29.45
CA GLY A 157 -6.21 -2.34 -30.04
C GLY A 157 -5.08 -1.85 -29.14
N ALA A 158 -5.32 -1.69 -27.84
CA ALA A 158 -4.26 -1.37 -26.90
C ALA A 158 -3.33 -2.58 -26.69
N ASN A 159 -2.04 -2.32 -26.57
CA ASN A 159 -1.05 -3.28 -26.12
C ASN A 159 -0.94 -3.18 -24.59
N ILE A 160 -1.23 -4.26 -23.87
CA ILE A 160 -1.23 -4.30 -22.40
C ILE A 160 -0.37 -5.45 -21.92
N ASP A 161 0.54 -5.15 -20.97
CA ASP A 161 1.35 -6.13 -20.26
C ASP A 161 0.75 -6.36 -18.86
N LEU A 162 0.09 -7.50 -18.69
CA LEU A 162 -0.50 -7.92 -17.41
C LEU A 162 0.45 -8.79 -16.57
N ASP A 163 1.56 -9.23 -17.13
CA ASP A 163 2.54 -10.09 -16.43
C ASP A 163 3.57 -9.25 -15.67
N ASN A 164 3.85 -8.02 -16.13
CA ASN A 164 4.82 -7.12 -15.52
C ASN A 164 4.12 -5.86 -14.97
N CYS A 165 3.22 -6.06 -14.03
CA CYS A 165 2.54 -4.95 -13.37
C CYS A 165 3.47 -4.24 -12.40
N LEU A 166 3.25 -2.94 -12.25
CA LEU A 166 3.91 -2.09 -11.26
C LEU A 166 3.18 -2.18 -9.93
N SER A 167 3.94 -2.29 -8.86
CA SER A 167 3.46 -2.02 -7.49
C SER A 167 4.37 -1.01 -6.83
N PHE A 168 3.80 -0.09 -6.08
CA PHE A 168 4.58 0.90 -5.35
C PHE A 168 3.97 1.24 -3.99
N THR A 169 4.86 1.61 -3.07
CA THR A 169 4.49 2.09 -1.73
C THR A 169 5.36 3.28 -1.39
N LEU A 170 4.75 4.44 -1.18
CA LEU A 170 5.39 5.64 -0.64
C LEU A 170 5.12 5.70 0.86
N CYS A 171 6.16 5.71 1.66
CA CYS A 171 6.05 5.85 3.10
C CYS A 171 5.88 7.31 3.52
N LEU A 172 4.86 7.62 4.29
CA LEU A 172 4.67 8.94 4.92
C LEU A 172 5.02 8.90 6.40
N SER A 173 4.74 7.79 7.07
CA SER A 173 5.12 7.57 8.46
C SER A 173 5.38 6.09 8.67
N ALA A 174 6.43 5.77 9.41
CA ALA A 174 6.72 4.41 9.83
C ALA A 174 7.17 4.43 11.30
N PRO A 175 6.86 3.36 12.06
CA PRO A 175 7.47 3.14 13.36
C PRO A 175 9.00 3.14 13.26
N LYS A 176 9.65 3.53 14.34
CA LYS A 176 11.12 3.55 14.39
C LYS A 176 11.74 2.18 14.09
N ASN A 177 11.03 1.11 14.44
CA ASN A 177 11.49 -0.26 14.23
C ASN A 177 10.43 -1.03 13.43
N GLY A 178 10.72 -1.31 12.16
CA GLY A 178 9.91 -2.22 11.36
C GLY A 178 8.85 -1.59 10.46
N CYS A 179 7.84 -2.37 10.13
CA CYS A 179 6.74 -2.03 9.22
C CYS A 179 7.18 -1.71 7.78
N GLY A 180 8.22 -2.35 7.29
CA GLY A 180 8.65 -2.32 5.89
C GLY A 180 7.97 -3.39 5.03
N LEU A 181 8.68 -3.87 4.01
CA LEU A 181 8.26 -4.93 3.11
C LEU A 181 9.21 -6.13 3.24
N SER A 182 8.69 -7.25 3.70
CA SER A 182 9.40 -8.55 3.67
C SER A 182 9.22 -9.19 2.30
N THR A 183 10.29 -9.77 1.75
CA THR A 183 10.28 -10.43 0.43
C THR A 183 10.86 -11.82 0.48
N TRP A 184 10.40 -12.72 -0.41
CA TRP A 184 10.82 -14.11 -0.54
C TRP A 184 11.14 -14.46 -1.98
N GLY A 185 12.18 -15.28 -2.19
CA GLY A 185 12.59 -15.81 -3.48
C GLY A 185 13.91 -15.26 -4.00
N GLU A 186 14.39 -15.83 -5.11
CA GLU A 186 15.67 -15.47 -5.72
C GLU A 186 15.72 -14.01 -6.24
N ASP A 187 14.53 -13.45 -6.48
CA ASP A 187 14.35 -12.06 -6.93
C ASP A 187 14.17 -11.07 -5.76
N SER A 188 14.40 -11.54 -4.50
CA SER A 188 14.34 -10.66 -3.34
C SER A 188 15.31 -9.49 -3.51
N VAL A 189 14.79 -8.28 -3.28
CA VAL A 189 15.58 -7.04 -3.40
C VAL A 189 16.65 -7.03 -2.32
N LYS A 190 17.88 -6.65 -2.65
CA LYS A 190 18.97 -6.59 -1.69
C LYS A 190 18.61 -5.75 -0.47
N CYS A 191 18.78 -6.33 0.70
CA CYS A 191 18.51 -5.71 1.98
C CYS A 191 19.28 -4.40 2.17
N TYR A 192 18.57 -3.43 2.73
CA TYR A 192 19.22 -2.37 3.50
C TYR A 192 19.59 -2.92 4.89
N ASP A 193 20.66 -2.39 5.48
CA ASP A 193 21.11 -2.79 6.82
C ASP A 193 19.98 -2.56 7.84
N LEU A 194 19.36 -3.65 8.27
CA LEU A 194 18.47 -3.66 9.42
C LEU A 194 19.33 -3.64 10.70
N ASN A 195 18.84 -3.00 11.75
CA ASN A 195 19.49 -3.18 13.04
C ASN A 195 19.34 -4.65 13.49
N ASP A 196 20.32 -5.16 14.25
CA ASP A 196 20.40 -6.56 14.64
C ASP A 196 19.17 -7.02 15.42
N ASP A 197 18.65 -6.19 16.35
CA ASP A 197 17.50 -6.52 17.18
C ASP A 197 16.23 -6.73 16.34
N TYR A 198 16.00 -5.87 15.34
CA TYR A 198 14.87 -6.00 14.43
C TYR A 198 15.03 -7.20 13.50
N SER A 199 16.24 -7.44 13.00
CA SER A 199 16.54 -8.60 12.17
C SER A 199 16.27 -9.91 12.92
N ASP A 200 16.67 -10.00 14.17
CA ASP A 200 16.44 -11.17 15.02
C ASP A 200 14.95 -11.34 15.34
N HIS A 201 14.24 -10.25 15.61
CA HIS A 201 12.79 -10.28 15.79
C HIS A 201 12.09 -10.85 14.56
N VAL A 202 12.35 -10.31 13.36
CA VAL A 202 11.75 -10.79 12.11
C VAL A 202 12.01 -12.27 11.90
N LYS A 203 13.25 -12.75 12.11
CA LYS A 203 13.61 -14.17 11.95
C LYS A 203 12.94 -15.09 12.97
N SER A 204 12.53 -14.55 14.13
CA SER A 204 11.89 -15.33 15.19
C SER A 204 10.41 -15.60 14.96
N LEU A 205 9.78 -14.92 14.01
CA LEU A 205 8.35 -15.00 13.75
C LEU A 205 8.00 -16.17 12.82
N GLU A 206 6.74 -16.61 12.92
CA GLU A 206 6.19 -17.65 12.06
C GLU A 206 5.56 -17.05 10.80
N TYR A 207 5.90 -17.61 9.64
CA TYR A 207 5.47 -17.14 8.32
C TYR A 207 4.70 -18.24 7.55
N GLY A 208 3.82 -18.96 8.25
CA GLY A 208 2.89 -19.89 7.60
C GLY A 208 3.58 -20.98 6.74
N GLY A 209 4.78 -21.43 7.13
CA GLY A 209 5.54 -22.47 6.42
C GLY A 209 6.52 -21.95 5.35
N TYR A 210 6.60 -20.65 5.12
CA TYR A 210 7.56 -20.07 4.17
C TYR A 210 8.96 -19.86 4.74
N GLY A 211 9.13 -19.93 6.05
CA GLY A 211 10.37 -19.52 6.71
C GLY A 211 10.51 -18.00 6.79
N PRO A 212 11.61 -17.50 7.40
CA PRO A 212 11.86 -16.06 7.47
C PRO A 212 12.04 -15.46 6.06
N PRO A 213 11.78 -14.14 5.90
CA PRO A 213 11.99 -13.47 4.62
C PRO A 213 13.48 -13.49 4.21
N ASP A 214 13.71 -13.54 2.90
CA ASP A 214 15.06 -13.46 2.33
C ASP A 214 15.60 -12.02 2.41
N ALA A 215 14.70 -11.04 2.35
CA ALA A 215 15.03 -9.64 2.51
C ALA A 215 13.90 -8.86 3.18
N VAL A 216 14.27 -7.75 3.84
CA VAL A 216 13.32 -6.75 4.35
C VAL A 216 13.72 -5.38 3.84
N ILE A 217 12.78 -4.68 3.22
CA ILE A 217 12.95 -3.34 2.71
C ILE A 217 12.31 -2.40 3.74
N PRO A 218 13.11 -1.60 4.49
CA PRO A 218 12.55 -0.68 5.48
C PRO A 218 11.77 0.43 4.79
N TYR A 219 10.63 0.79 5.36
CA TYR A 219 9.92 1.98 4.95
C TYR A 219 10.56 3.21 5.60
N VAL A 220 11.00 4.13 4.76
CA VAL A 220 11.61 5.38 5.18
C VAL A 220 10.68 6.54 4.78
N PRO A 221 10.25 7.40 5.70
CA PRO A 221 9.38 8.52 5.37
C PRO A 221 9.94 9.37 4.22
N GLY A 222 9.07 9.72 3.28
CA GLY A 222 9.40 10.45 2.06
C GLY A 222 9.92 9.61 0.90
N LYS A 223 10.23 8.32 1.14
CA LYS A 223 10.73 7.41 0.10
C LYS A 223 9.64 6.49 -0.42
N LEU A 224 9.63 6.31 -1.73
CA LEU A 224 8.79 5.36 -2.45
C LEU A 224 9.64 4.17 -2.87
N PHE A 225 9.20 2.98 -2.50
CA PHE A 225 9.67 1.73 -3.05
C PHE A 225 8.73 1.27 -4.16
N TYR A 226 9.28 0.83 -5.29
CA TYR A 226 8.53 0.22 -6.38
C TYR A 226 9.17 -1.07 -6.86
N PHE A 227 8.35 -1.92 -7.47
CA PHE A 227 8.80 -3.07 -8.24
C PHE A 227 7.87 -3.32 -9.43
N ILE A 228 8.44 -3.92 -10.48
CA ILE A 228 7.73 -4.31 -11.71
C ILE A 228 7.89 -5.81 -11.88
N GLY A 229 6.76 -6.51 -11.96
CA GLY A 229 6.69 -7.97 -12.05
C GLY A 229 6.32 -8.66 -10.74
N PRO A 230 6.26 -9.98 -10.71
CA PRO A 230 5.73 -10.76 -9.58
C PRO A 230 6.77 -10.89 -8.44
N LEU A 231 6.71 -10.00 -7.47
CA LEU A 231 7.49 -10.08 -6.24
C LEU A 231 6.64 -10.72 -5.13
N LYS A 232 7.12 -11.84 -4.57
CA LYS A 232 6.49 -12.44 -3.39
C LYS A 232 6.83 -11.62 -2.16
N HIS A 233 5.81 -11.10 -1.50
CA HIS A 233 6.02 -10.17 -0.39
C HIS A 233 4.91 -10.20 0.67
N GLN A 234 5.18 -9.51 1.78
CA GLN A 234 4.27 -9.28 2.88
C GLN A 234 4.70 -8.02 3.61
N MET A 235 3.77 -7.31 4.26
CA MET A 235 4.13 -6.24 5.18
C MET A 235 4.97 -6.79 6.34
N SER A 236 6.13 -6.22 6.57
CA SER A 236 6.96 -6.56 7.73
C SER A 236 6.30 -6.11 9.04
N PRO A 237 6.41 -6.89 10.12
CA PRO A 237 5.92 -6.51 11.43
C PRO A 237 6.68 -5.31 11.99
N GLY A 238 6.06 -4.61 12.95
CA GLY A 238 6.76 -3.67 13.81
C GLY A 238 7.45 -4.37 14.97
N PHE A 239 8.27 -3.64 15.68
CA PHE A 239 8.97 -4.15 16.87
C PHE A 239 9.11 -3.08 17.94
N ASN A 240 8.73 -3.38 19.16
CA ASN A 240 8.74 -2.45 20.29
C ASN A 240 8.01 -1.12 19.96
N LEU A 241 6.79 -1.24 19.50
CA LEU A 241 5.97 -0.09 19.08
C LEU A 241 5.61 0.79 20.28
N GLY A 242 5.83 2.09 20.13
CA GLY A 242 5.37 3.13 21.04
C GLY A 242 3.87 3.45 20.90
N GLU A 243 3.34 4.27 21.78
CA GLU A 243 1.94 4.69 21.73
C GLU A 243 1.64 5.68 20.59
N ASP A 244 2.66 6.39 20.09
CA ASP A 244 2.55 7.38 19.03
C ASP A 244 3.08 6.86 17.68
N ASP A 245 3.52 5.60 17.63
CA ASP A 245 3.98 5.01 16.39
C ASP A 245 2.82 4.87 15.40
N ARG A 246 3.04 5.38 14.20
CA ARG A 246 2.10 5.35 13.09
C ARG A 246 2.77 4.73 11.88
N ARG A 247 2.01 3.93 11.12
CA ARG A 247 2.39 3.59 9.76
C ARG A 247 1.36 4.17 8.80
N ILE A 248 1.82 5.08 7.95
CA ILE A 248 0.98 5.68 6.90
C ILE A 248 1.72 5.54 5.58
N THR A 249 1.06 4.95 4.60
CA THR A 249 1.62 4.74 3.27
C THR A 249 0.62 5.11 2.19
N ILE A 250 1.11 5.69 1.08
CA ILE A 250 0.39 5.71 -0.19
C ILE A 250 0.73 4.41 -0.90
N GLN A 251 -0.29 3.69 -1.38
CA GLN A 251 -0.09 2.49 -2.17
C GLN A 251 -0.82 2.59 -3.50
N GLY A 252 -0.25 1.95 -4.50
CA GLY A 252 -0.87 1.85 -5.79
C GLY A 252 -0.21 0.81 -6.67
N HIS A 253 -0.93 0.51 -7.74
CA HIS A 253 -0.54 -0.43 -8.77
C HIS A 253 -0.53 0.26 -10.12
N GLY A 254 0.06 -0.38 -11.10
CA GLY A 254 0.06 0.12 -12.47
C GLY A 254 0.08 -1.01 -13.48
N VAL A 255 -0.65 -0.80 -14.58
CA VAL A 255 -0.62 -1.65 -15.76
C VAL A 255 -0.09 -0.82 -16.92
N LYS A 256 0.85 -1.36 -17.69
CA LYS A 256 1.39 -0.66 -18.85
C LYS A 256 0.45 -0.82 -20.03
N VAL A 257 -0.20 0.28 -20.42
CA VAL A 257 -1.09 0.37 -21.56
C VAL A 257 -0.36 1.12 -22.67
N ASN A 258 -0.03 0.44 -23.77
CA ASN A 258 0.91 0.91 -24.78
C ASN A 258 2.27 1.24 -24.11
N ASP A 259 2.70 2.49 -24.14
CA ASP A 259 3.96 2.93 -23.53
C ASP A 259 3.77 3.79 -22.27
N CYS A 260 2.57 3.76 -21.67
CA CYS A 260 2.22 4.57 -20.51
C CYS A 260 1.69 3.70 -19.36
N TRP A 261 2.17 3.92 -18.14
CA TRP A 261 1.63 3.29 -16.93
C TRP A 261 0.30 3.93 -16.55
N GLU A 262 -0.76 3.14 -16.48
CA GLU A 262 -2.05 3.50 -15.87
C GLU A 262 -2.00 3.15 -14.40
N LEU A 263 -1.93 4.16 -13.52
CA LEU A 263 -1.80 3.98 -12.07
C LEU A 263 -3.17 3.98 -11.40
N TYR A 264 -3.35 3.10 -10.41
CA TYR A 264 -4.60 2.94 -9.67
C TYR A 264 -4.35 2.34 -8.27
N PHE A 265 -5.41 2.25 -7.43
CA PHE A 265 -5.35 1.68 -6.07
C PHE A 265 -6.02 0.34 -5.92
#